data_c281d8947c1c3a30c191633ceee3d940
#
_entry.id   c281d8947c1c3a30c191633ceee3d940
#
_cell.length_a   1.000
_cell.length_b   1.000
_cell.length_c   1.000
_cell.angle_alpha   90.00
_cell.angle_beta   90.00
_cell.angle_gamma   90.00
#
_symmetry.space_group_name_H-M   'P 1'
#
loop_
_entity.id
_entity.type
_entity.pdbx_description
1 polymer ?
#
loop_
_entity_poly.entity_id
_entity_poly.type
_entity_poly.pdbx_seq_one_letter_code
_entity_poly.pdbx_strand_id
1 'polypeptide(L)'
;MIQWAEALNKPLCETDPELWEIMESEKRRQRDSLVLIASENYTSKSVFDALGSVMSNKYSEGYPGARYYGGNENIDKAEILCQTRALAAFNLDPAKWGVNVQSLSGSPANFQAYSAVLQPNARIMSLDLPHGGHLSHGYQTDTKKISAVSIYFTTMPYRWGEII
;
A
#
# COMPACT_ATOMS: atom_id res chain seq x y z
N MET A 1 -24.40 -32.06 -6.04
CA MET A 1 -23.47 -30.91 -5.96
C MET A 1 -24.27 -29.63 -6.07
N ILE A 2 -23.96 -28.65 -5.25
CA ILE A 2 -24.69 -27.38 -5.26
C ILE A 2 -24.22 -26.59 -6.49
N GLN A 3 -25.13 -26.24 -7.37
CA GLN A 3 -24.85 -25.62 -8.69
C GLN A 3 -24.03 -24.32 -8.61
N TRP A 4 -24.13 -23.56 -7.49
CA TRP A 4 -23.33 -22.35 -7.28
C TRP A 4 -21.84 -22.64 -7.01
N ALA A 5 -21.49 -23.82 -6.43
CA ALA A 5 -20.10 -24.18 -6.15
C ALA A 5 -19.30 -24.40 -7.46
N GLU A 6 -19.96 -24.87 -8.50
CA GLU A 6 -19.38 -25.05 -9.82
C GLU A 6 -19.11 -23.68 -10.49
N ALA A 7 -20.05 -22.75 -10.36
CA ALA A 7 -19.90 -21.39 -10.87
C ALA A 7 -18.76 -20.61 -10.17
N LEU A 8 -18.60 -20.79 -8.84
CA LEU A 8 -17.53 -20.13 -8.07
C LEU A 8 -16.11 -20.60 -8.44
N ASN A 9 -15.97 -21.78 -9.03
CA ASN A 9 -14.67 -22.34 -9.42
C ASN A 9 -14.31 -22.13 -10.90
N LYS A 10 -15.15 -21.45 -11.65
CA LYS A 10 -14.84 -21.11 -13.04
C LYS A 10 -13.76 -20.04 -13.12
N PRO A 11 -12.83 -20.15 -14.08
CA PRO A 11 -11.84 -19.13 -14.32
C PRO A 11 -12.47 -17.84 -14.86
N LEU A 12 -11.78 -16.72 -14.69
CA LEU A 12 -12.26 -15.40 -15.10
C LEU A 12 -12.61 -15.35 -16.60
N CYS A 13 -11.82 -16.01 -17.43
CA CYS A 13 -12.07 -16.06 -18.88
C CYS A 13 -13.45 -16.68 -19.28
N GLU A 14 -14.06 -17.47 -18.38
CA GLU A 14 -15.39 -18.04 -18.60
C GLU A 14 -16.50 -17.22 -17.92
N THR A 15 -16.20 -16.59 -16.77
CA THR A 15 -17.20 -15.87 -15.98
C THR A 15 -17.34 -14.41 -16.40
N ASP A 16 -16.26 -13.80 -16.87
CA ASP A 16 -16.21 -12.43 -17.37
C ASP A 16 -15.19 -12.31 -18.50
N PRO A 17 -15.54 -12.74 -19.69
CA PRO A 17 -14.62 -12.68 -20.84
C PRO A 17 -14.27 -11.25 -21.26
N GLU A 18 -15.12 -10.26 -20.98
CA GLU A 18 -14.84 -8.85 -21.27
C GLU A 18 -13.68 -8.32 -20.41
N LEU A 19 -13.73 -8.54 -19.11
CA LEU A 19 -12.63 -8.16 -18.21
C LEU A 19 -11.36 -8.97 -18.51
N TRP A 20 -11.51 -10.25 -18.82
CA TRP A 20 -10.37 -11.07 -19.22
C TRP A 20 -9.63 -10.51 -20.43
N GLU A 21 -10.34 -10.10 -21.48
CA GLU A 21 -9.71 -9.52 -22.69
C GLU A 21 -9.03 -8.18 -22.38
N ILE A 22 -9.60 -7.36 -21.50
CA ILE A 22 -8.97 -6.12 -21.03
C ILE A 22 -7.63 -6.43 -20.34
N MET A 23 -7.60 -7.42 -19.46
CA MET A 23 -6.37 -7.83 -18.75
C MET A 23 -5.31 -8.39 -19.71
N GLU A 24 -5.71 -9.21 -20.69
CA GLU A 24 -4.80 -9.72 -21.71
C GLU A 24 -4.28 -8.61 -22.64
N SER A 25 -5.11 -7.60 -22.92
CA SER A 25 -4.70 -6.42 -23.67
C SER A 25 -3.65 -5.60 -22.90
N GLU A 26 -3.86 -5.39 -21.61
CA GLU A 26 -2.88 -4.69 -20.75
C GLU A 26 -1.57 -5.48 -20.63
N LYS A 27 -1.64 -6.80 -20.52
CA LYS A 27 -0.44 -7.65 -20.51
C LYS A 27 0.36 -7.49 -21.83
N ARG A 28 -0.32 -7.44 -22.98
CA ARG A 28 0.33 -7.16 -24.27
C ARG A 28 0.96 -5.77 -24.29
N ARG A 29 0.22 -4.76 -23.82
CA ARG A 29 0.74 -3.38 -23.72
C ARG A 29 2.02 -3.30 -22.90
N GLN A 30 2.05 -3.91 -21.72
CA GLN A 30 3.22 -3.90 -20.85
C GLN A 30 4.42 -4.61 -21.48
N ARG A 31 4.20 -5.70 -22.20
CA ARG A 31 5.25 -6.43 -22.91
C ARG A 31 5.84 -5.62 -24.10
N ASP A 32 4.97 -4.94 -24.82
CA ASP A 32 5.32 -4.33 -26.11
C ASP A 32 5.66 -2.84 -26.00
N SER A 33 5.62 -2.26 -24.80
CA SER A 33 5.88 -0.85 -24.52
C SER A 33 7.03 -0.64 -23.55
N LEU A 34 7.70 0.50 -23.68
CA LEU A 34 8.66 0.97 -22.70
C LEU A 34 7.95 1.85 -21.66
N VAL A 35 8.08 1.49 -20.39
CA VAL A 35 7.55 2.28 -19.28
C VAL A 35 8.59 3.29 -18.83
N LEU A 36 8.25 4.59 -18.96
CA LEU A 36 9.13 5.69 -18.59
C LEU A 36 8.69 6.41 -17.31
N ILE A 37 7.67 5.88 -16.62
CA ILE A 37 7.24 6.38 -15.31
C ILE A 37 8.14 5.73 -14.26
N ALA A 38 9.02 6.51 -13.65
CA ALA A 38 10.05 6.02 -12.74
C ALA A 38 9.52 5.32 -11.49
N SER A 39 8.27 5.59 -11.09
CA SER A 39 7.61 4.97 -9.93
C SER A 39 6.90 3.65 -10.25
N GLU A 40 6.80 3.26 -11.51
CA GLU A 40 6.23 1.96 -11.88
C GLU A 40 7.27 0.85 -11.80
N ASN A 41 6.83 -0.35 -11.42
CA ASN A 41 7.65 -1.56 -11.39
C ASN A 41 6.81 -2.77 -11.80
N TYR A 42 7.47 -3.75 -12.41
CA TYR A 42 6.85 -5.04 -12.75
C TYR A 42 6.87 -5.95 -11.52
N THR A 43 5.68 -6.31 -11.07
CA THR A 43 5.52 -7.22 -9.94
C THR A 43 5.79 -8.67 -10.35
N SER A 44 6.36 -9.45 -9.43
CA SER A 44 6.61 -10.88 -9.67
C SER A 44 5.31 -11.69 -9.64
N LYS A 45 5.31 -12.81 -10.35
CA LYS A 45 4.18 -13.76 -10.32
C LYS A 45 3.84 -14.22 -8.90
N SER A 46 4.83 -14.41 -8.02
CA SER A 46 4.61 -14.82 -6.63
C SER A 46 3.82 -13.80 -5.81
N VAL A 47 3.96 -12.50 -6.10
CA VAL A 47 3.13 -11.45 -5.49
C VAL A 47 1.69 -11.56 -5.96
N PHE A 48 1.46 -11.77 -7.25
CA PHE A 48 0.11 -12.02 -7.77
C PHE A 48 -0.53 -13.27 -7.17
N ASP A 49 0.22 -14.37 -7.03
CA ASP A 49 -0.26 -15.60 -6.43
C ASP A 49 -0.68 -15.39 -4.96
N ALA A 50 0.05 -14.57 -4.21
CA ALA A 50 -0.30 -14.22 -2.83
C ALA A 50 -1.53 -13.33 -2.75
N LEU A 51 -1.63 -12.30 -3.60
CA LEU A 51 -2.78 -11.37 -3.65
C LEU A 51 -4.07 -12.06 -4.06
N GLY A 52 -4.02 -12.98 -5.04
CA GLY A 52 -5.15 -13.76 -5.51
C GLY A 52 -5.43 -15.04 -4.70
N SER A 53 -4.87 -15.17 -3.51
CA SER A 53 -5.05 -16.36 -2.68
C SER A 53 -6.31 -16.32 -1.81
N VAL A 54 -6.65 -17.47 -1.22
CA VAL A 54 -7.77 -17.60 -0.28
C VAL A 54 -7.65 -16.72 0.97
N MET A 55 -6.46 -16.16 1.24
CA MET A 55 -6.26 -15.19 2.32
C MET A 55 -7.10 -13.92 2.12
N SER A 56 -7.47 -13.59 0.89
CA SER A 56 -8.38 -12.48 0.55
C SER A 56 -9.79 -12.65 1.13
N ASN A 57 -10.20 -13.86 1.50
CA ASN A 57 -11.51 -14.14 2.10
C ASN A 57 -11.54 -13.85 3.61
N LYS A 58 -10.37 -13.63 4.24
CA LYS A 58 -10.29 -13.59 5.70
C LYS A 58 -10.38 -12.18 6.26
N TYR A 59 -11.29 -12.01 7.19
CA TYR A 59 -11.42 -10.80 8.00
C TYR A 59 -10.44 -10.86 9.19
N SER A 60 -9.50 -9.87 9.28
CA SER A 60 -8.36 -9.94 10.21
C SER A 60 -8.08 -8.64 10.96
N GLU A 61 -9.13 -7.94 11.38
CA GLU A 61 -8.99 -6.74 12.22
C GLU A 61 -8.25 -7.04 13.51
N GLY A 62 -7.44 -6.11 13.95
CA GLY A 62 -6.57 -6.24 15.12
C GLY A 62 -5.14 -6.60 14.75
N TYR A 63 -4.42 -7.21 15.67
CA TYR A 63 -3.01 -7.59 15.50
C TYR A 63 -2.82 -9.09 15.70
N PRO A 64 -1.69 -9.68 15.28
CA PRO A 64 -1.37 -11.07 15.57
C PRO A 64 -1.52 -11.41 17.05
N GLY A 65 -2.26 -12.45 17.35
CA GLY A 65 -2.59 -12.86 18.73
C GLY A 65 -3.63 -12.00 19.44
N ALA A 66 -4.11 -10.91 18.83
CA ALA A 66 -5.11 -9.98 19.38
C ALA A 66 -6.13 -9.56 18.31
N ARG A 67 -6.72 -10.54 17.63
CA ARG A 67 -7.75 -10.32 16.59
C ARG A 67 -9.14 -10.20 17.21
N TYR A 68 -10.00 -9.43 16.55
CA TYR A 68 -11.42 -9.34 16.93
C TYR A 68 -12.20 -10.61 16.56
N TYR A 69 -11.71 -11.41 15.62
CA TYR A 69 -12.39 -12.61 15.10
C TYR A 69 -11.47 -13.84 15.13
N GLY A 70 -12.05 -15.02 15.28
CA GLY A 70 -11.35 -16.29 15.23
C GLY A 70 -10.92 -16.69 13.81
N GLY A 71 -10.13 -17.76 13.71
CA GLY A 71 -9.67 -18.33 12.43
C GLY A 71 -8.53 -17.55 11.77
N ASN A 72 -7.74 -16.82 12.55
CA ASN A 72 -6.64 -15.98 12.04
C ASN A 72 -5.25 -16.62 12.22
N GLU A 73 -5.17 -17.89 12.59
CA GLU A 73 -3.90 -18.56 12.90
C GLU A 73 -2.90 -18.52 11.74
N ASN A 74 -3.37 -18.57 10.50
CA ASN A 74 -2.52 -18.50 9.32
C ASN A 74 -2.25 -17.06 8.89
N ILE A 75 -3.22 -16.17 9.04
CA ILE A 75 -3.02 -14.73 8.79
C ILE A 75 -2.01 -14.15 9.77
N ASP A 76 -2.07 -14.54 11.04
CA ASP A 76 -1.08 -14.14 12.06
C ASP A 76 0.33 -14.56 11.66
N LYS A 77 0.49 -15.81 11.20
CA LYS A 77 1.80 -16.29 10.70
C LYS A 77 2.30 -15.48 9.51
N ALA A 78 1.41 -15.14 8.57
CA ALA A 78 1.78 -14.34 7.39
C ALA A 78 2.19 -12.92 7.80
N GLU A 79 1.45 -12.28 8.71
CA GLU A 79 1.78 -10.93 9.19
C GLU A 79 3.08 -10.92 9.99
N ILE A 80 3.28 -11.86 10.92
CA ILE A 80 4.53 -12.01 11.68
C ILE A 80 5.72 -12.26 10.76
N LEU A 81 5.56 -13.11 9.73
CA LEU A 81 6.59 -13.35 8.74
C LEU A 81 6.96 -12.07 7.98
N CYS A 82 5.97 -11.27 7.61
CA CYS A 82 6.17 -9.97 6.95
C CYS A 82 6.94 -9.00 7.88
N GLN A 83 6.53 -8.89 9.13
CA GLN A 83 7.20 -8.07 10.15
C GLN A 83 8.67 -8.49 10.34
N THR A 84 8.92 -9.78 10.48
CA THR A 84 10.28 -10.34 10.66
C THR A 84 11.17 -10.02 9.45
N ARG A 85 10.64 -10.21 8.24
CA ARG A 85 11.38 -9.93 7.01
C ARG A 85 11.64 -8.43 6.82
N ALA A 86 10.69 -7.58 7.18
CA ALA A 86 10.86 -6.12 7.13
C ALA A 86 11.98 -5.66 8.07
N LEU A 87 11.98 -6.11 9.32
CA LEU A 87 13.05 -5.80 10.28
C LEU A 87 14.41 -6.30 9.78
N ALA A 88 14.48 -7.53 9.27
CA ALA A 88 15.70 -8.10 8.72
C ALA A 88 16.22 -7.31 7.50
N ALA A 89 15.34 -6.85 6.61
CA ALA A 89 15.73 -6.07 5.43
C ALA A 89 16.42 -4.74 5.79
N PHE A 90 16.06 -4.16 6.94
CA PHE A 90 16.69 -2.94 7.47
C PHE A 90 17.79 -3.22 8.51
N ASN A 91 18.15 -4.48 8.76
CA ASN A 91 19.10 -4.90 9.80
C ASN A 91 18.74 -4.38 11.20
N LEU A 92 17.45 -4.39 11.55
CA LEU A 92 16.94 -3.89 12.82
C LEU A 92 16.77 -5.02 13.83
N ASP A 93 17.22 -4.74 15.08
CA ASP A 93 17.04 -5.64 16.21
C ASP A 93 15.58 -5.67 16.67
N PRO A 94 14.87 -6.81 16.59
CA PRO A 94 13.47 -6.90 16.99
C PRO A 94 13.22 -6.64 18.48
N ALA A 95 14.25 -6.67 19.32
CA ALA A 95 14.13 -6.28 20.72
C ALA A 95 14.01 -4.77 20.92
N LYS A 96 14.41 -3.97 19.93
CA LYS A 96 14.42 -2.51 20.00
C LYS A 96 13.47 -1.85 19.01
N TRP A 97 13.10 -2.55 17.95
CA TRP A 97 12.31 -2.01 16.84
C TRP A 97 11.06 -2.83 16.60
N GLY A 98 9.95 -2.14 16.40
CA GLY A 98 8.73 -2.72 15.88
C GLY A 98 8.49 -2.27 14.44
N VAL A 99 7.64 -3.00 13.72
CA VAL A 99 7.18 -2.62 12.39
C VAL A 99 5.69 -2.88 12.27
N ASN A 100 4.96 -1.92 11.71
CA ASN A 100 3.57 -2.08 11.32
C ASN A 100 3.51 -2.31 9.80
N VAL A 101 2.98 -3.45 9.39
CA VAL A 101 2.88 -3.87 7.97
C VAL A 101 1.43 -3.83 7.45
N GLN A 102 0.51 -3.18 8.19
CA GLN A 102 -0.91 -3.18 7.86
C GLN A 102 -1.34 -2.02 6.96
N SER A 103 -0.45 -1.08 6.66
CA SER A 103 -0.78 0.05 5.78
C SER A 103 -1.09 -0.42 4.37
N LEU A 104 -2.19 0.08 3.80
CA LEU A 104 -2.65 -0.29 2.46
C LEU A 104 -1.64 0.11 1.36
N SER A 105 -1.01 1.28 1.53
CA SER A 105 -0.02 1.80 0.57
C SER A 105 0.83 2.90 1.23
N GLY A 106 1.76 3.51 0.48
CA GLY A 106 2.69 4.52 0.98
C GLY A 106 2.01 5.78 1.53
N SER A 107 1.00 6.32 0.86
CA SER A 107 0.29 7.52 1.35
C SER A 107 -0.45 7.27 2.68
N PRO A 108 -1.20 6.19 2.86
CA PRO A 108 -1.75 5.82 4.16
C PRO A 108 -0.67 5.59 5.22
N ALA A 109 0.46 4.95 4.89
CA ALA A 109 1.57 4.74 5.82
C ALA A 109 2.14 6.08 6.33
N ASN A 110 2.37 7.03 5.44
CA ASN A 110 2.85 8.36 5.82
C ASN A 110 1.82 9.11 6.68
N PHE A 111 0.54 9.05 6.34
CA PHE A 111 -0.51 9.68 7.13
C PHE A 111 -0.61 9.09 8.53
N GLN A 112 -0.51 7.76 8.65
CA GLN A 112 -0.48 7.05 9.93
C GLN A 112 0.75 7.45 10.77
N ALA A 113 1.93 7.53 10.16
CA ALA A 113 3.15 7.96 10.83
C ALA A 113 3.02 9.40 11.38
N TYR A 114 2.49 10.32 10.57
CA TYR A 114 2.25 11.69 11.04
C TYR A 114 1.22 11.73 12.18
N SER A 115 0.13 10.97 12.06
CA SER A 115 -0.91 10.92 13.08
C SER A 115 -0.43 10.30 14.39
N ALA A 116 0.57 9.43 14.34
CA ALA A 116 1.16 8.83 15.54
C ALA A 116 2.04 9.79 16.33
N VAL A 117 2.67 10.75 15.67
CA VAL A 117 3.66 11.65 16.31
C VAL A 117 3.22 13.11 16.41
N LEU A 118 2.14 13.49 15.74
CA LEU A 118 1.67 14.88 15.65
C LEU A 118 0.21 15.00 16.06
N GLN A 119 -0.12 16.13 16.67
CA GLN A 119 -1.51 16.52 16.89
C GLN A 119 -2.10 17.16 15.61
N PRO A 120 -3.42 17.12 15.42
CA PRO A 120 -4.08 17.84 14.34
C PRO A 120 -3.62 19.32 14.29
N ASN A 121 -3.46 19.86 13.09
CA ASN A 121 -2.93 21.20 12.82
C ASN A 121 -1.45 21.44 13.18
N ALA A 122 -0.72 20.43 13.62
CA ALA A 122 0.73 20.55 13.78
C ALA A 122 1.41 20.90 12.45
N ARG A 123 2.57 21.52 12.51
CA ARG A 123 3.32 21.94 11.33
C ARG A 123 4.21 20.82 10.81
N ILE A 124 4.17 20.63 9.49
CA ILE A 124 5.05 19.71 8.78
C ILE A 124 5.85 20.50 7.75
N MET A 125 7.15 20.33 7.76
CA MET A 125 8.03 20.86 6.72
C MET A 125 8.51 19.71 5.85
N SER A 126 8.38 19.83 4.53
CA SER A 126 8.75 18.80 3.57
C SER A 126 9.22 19.40 2.26
N LEU A 127 9.99 18.62 1.48
CA LEU A 127 10.43 19.03 0.16
C LEU A 127 9.21 19.21 -0.76
N ASP A 128 9.18 20.30 -1.51
CA ASP A 128 8.10 20.60 -2.46
C ASP A 128 8.10 19.59 -3.62
N LEU A 129 6.90 19.25 -4.10
CA LEU A 129 6.70 18.24 -5.15
C LEU A 129 7.57 18.48 -6.40
N PRO A 130 7.61 19.70 -6.99
CA PRO A 130 8.44 19.98 -8.16
C PRO A 130 9.95 19.84 -7.92
N HIS A 131 10.37 19.78 -6.67
CA HIS A 131 11.77 19.65 -6.25
C HIS A 131 12.14 18.25 -5.73
N GLY A 132 11.27 17.25 -5.96
CA GLY A 132 11.51 15.86 -5.58
C GLY A 132 10.77 15.40 -4.33
N GLY A 133 9.85 16.22 -3.79
CA GLY A 133 8.97 15.84 -2.70
C GLY A 133 7.91 14.81 -3.15
N HIS A 134 7.21 14.24 -2.17
CA HIS A 134 6.11 13.31 -2.42
C HIS A 134 4.77 13.96 -2.10
N LEU A 135 3.72 13.59 -2.85
CA LEU A 135 2.36 14.09 -2.64
C LEU A 135 1.87 13.91 -1.20
N SER A 136 2.17 12.77 -0.58
CA SER A 136 1.73 12.41 0.77
C SER A 136 2.37 13.22 1.91
N HIS A 137 3.30 14.11 1.60
CA HIS A 137 3.89 15.04 2.59
C HIS A 137 3.11 16.36 2.72
N GLY A 138 1.87 16.38 2.22
CA GLY A 138 0.99 17.54 2.37
C GLY A 138 1.00 18.49 1.18
N TYR A 139 1.22 17.97 -0.02
CA TYR A 139 1.19 18.78 -1.23
C TYR A 139 -0.15 19.53 -1.38
N GLN A 140 -0.04 20.82 -1.66
CA GLN A 140 -1.15 21.74 -1.93
C GLN A 140 -0.71 22.79 -2.93
N THR A 141 -1.69 23.41 -3.58
CA THR A 141 -1.51 24.62 -4.40
C THR A 141 -2.08 25.80 -3.65
N ASP A 142 -1.86 27.01 -4.17
CA ASP A 142 -2.41 28.25 -3.57
C ASP A 142 -3.94 28.22 -3.47
N THR A 143 -4.58 27.44 -4.31
CA THR A 143 -6.05 27.40 -4.41
C THR A 143 -6.67 26.10 -3.92
N LYS A 144 -5.87 25.02 -3.74
CA LYS A 144 -6.42 23.69 -3.44
C LYS A 144 -5.49 22.85 -2.56
N LYS A 145 -6.07 22.28 -1.51
CA LYS A 145 -5.44 21.20 -0.73
C LYS A 145 -5.62 19.89 -1.48
N ILE A 146 -4.53 19.28 -1.95
CA ILE A 146 -4.55 18.06 -2.77
C ILE A 146 -4.31 16.82 -1.91
N SER A 147 -3.25 16.82 -1.11
CA SER A 147 -2.96 15.74 -0.17
C SER A 147 -3.86 15.82 1.06
N ALA A 148 -4.38 14.68 1.52
CA ALA A 148 -5.11 14.59 2.78
C ALA A 148 -4.29 15.14 3.97
N VAL A 149 -2.98 14.93 3.97
CA VAL A 149 -2.07 15.46 5.00
C VAL A 149 -2.17 16.99 5.09
N SER A 150 -2.32 17.72 3.99
CA SER A 150 -2.50 19.17 3.99
C SER A 150 -3.86 19.63 4.56
N ILE A 151 -4.82 18.73 4.71
CA ILE A 151 -6.11 19.02 5.34
C ILE A 151 -6.00 18.97 6.85
N TYR A 152 -5.31 17.95 7.37
CA TYR A 152 -5.20 17.69 8.81
C TYR A 152 -4.03 18.39 9.48
N PHE A 153 -2.99 18.73 8.71
CA PHE A 153 -1.77 19.37 9.20
C PHE A 153 -1.48 20.64 8.41
N THR A 154 -0.73 21.56 9.03
CA THR A 154 -0.23 22.76 8.37
C THR A 154 1.08 22.45 7.68
N THR A 155 1.07 22.38 6.34
CA THR A 155 2.24 21.98 5.58
C THR A 155 3.00 23.20 5.04
N MET A 156 4.32 23.15 5.16
CA MET A 156 5.26 24.20 4.77
C MET A 156 6.28 23.57 3.81
N PRO A 157 6.06 23.66 2.49
CA PRO A 157 7.03 23.15 1.53
C PRO A 157 8.29 24.01 1.52
N TYR A 158 9.45 23.36 1.42
CA TYR A 158 10.70 24.03 1.10
C TYR A 158 11.21 23.59 -0.28
N ARG A 159 12.04 24.41 -0.90
CA ARG A 159 12.56 24.18 -2.24
C ARG A 159 14.07 24.06 -2.21
N TRP A 160 14.61 23.38 -3.21
CA TRP A 160 16.04 23.31 -3.41
C TRP A 160 16.59 24.73 -3.71
N GLY A 161 17.56 25.17 -2.94
CA GLY A 161 18.16 26.50 -3.10
C GLY A 161 17.53 27.64 -2.26
N GLU A 162 16.45 27.38 -1.53
CA GLU A 162 15.81 28.38 -0.64
C GLU A 162 16.35 28.26 0.81
N ILE A 163 17.16 27.26 1.10
CA ILE A 163 17.81 27.07 2.40
C ILE A 163 19.29 27.46 2.28
N ILE A 164 19.55 28.74 2.27
CA ILE A 164 20.89 29.31 2.49
C ILE A 164 20.78 30.38 3.58
#